data_95b781039d03638a869b07c9a9bebd13
#
_entry.id   95b781039d03638a869b07c9a9bebd13
#
_cell.length_a   1.000
_cell.length_b   1.000
_cell.length_c   1.000
_cell.angle_alpha   90.00
_cell.angle_beta   90.00
_cell.angle_gamma   90.00
#
_symmetry.space_group_name_H-M   'P 1'
#
loop_
_entity.id
_entity.type
_entity.pdbx_description
1 polymer ?
#
loop_
_entity_poly.entity_id
_entity_poly.type
_entity_poly.pdbx_seq_one_letter_code
_entity_poly.pdbx_strand_id
1 'polypeptide(L)'
;MRCRNVRCFPPAFRNRELVRRSALIRPVNDELELAGRALAEKGYGLTLGIHSRLDSFVARVRALVPAGNIYVNRSIIGAVVGVQPFSGEGLSGTGPKAGGPHALGRYAVERAVSVNIAARGGDPALLNL
;
A
#
# COMPACT_ATOMS: atom_id res chain seq x y z
N MET A 1 -14.28 6.12 -31.43
CA MET A 1 -15.02 6.42 -30.19
C MET A 1 -14.56 7.77 -29.67
N ARG A 2 -15.44 8.77 -29.63
CA ARG A 2 -15.10 10.12 -29.15
C ARG A 2 -15.26 10.15 -27.64
N CYS A 3 -14.16 10.21 -26.91
CA CYS A 3 -14.18 10.55 -25.48
C CYS A 3 -14.60 12.02 -25.33
N ARG A 4 -15.86 12.30 -25.00
CA ARG A 4 -16.31 13.65 -24.65
C ARG A 4 -15.85 13.93 -23.20
N ASN A 5 -14.96 14.92 -23.05
CA ASN A 5 -14.49 15.51 -21.78
C ASN A 5 -13.42 14.79 -20.95
N VAL A 6 -12.72 13.81 -21.49
CA VAL A 6 -11.47 13.31 -20.90
C VAL A 6 -10.36 13.55 -21.92
N ARG A 7 -9.26 14.18 -21.54
CA ARG A 7 -8.07 14.22 -22.37
C ARG A 7 -7.52 12.80 -22.48
N CYS A 8 -7.80 12.12 -23.57
CA CYS A 8 -7.18 10.85 -23.89
C CYS A 8 -5.68 11.10 -24.09
N PHE A 9 -4.85 10.62 -23.20
CA PHE A 9 -3.41 10.69 -23.34
C PHE A 9 -2.94 9.72 -24.44
N PRO A 10 -1.99 10.12 -25.31
CA PRO A 10 -1.45 9.26 -26.34
C PRO A 10 -0.73 8.05 -25.74
N PRO A 11 -0.65 6.92 -26.46
CA PRO A 11 -0.10 5.65 -25.94
C PRO A 11 1.35 5.70 -25.46
N ALA A 12 2.12 6.71 -25.88
CA ALA A 12 3.52 6.89 -25.46
C ALA A 12 3.71 7.28 -23.98
N PHE A 13 2.65 7.73 -23.31
CA PHE A 13 2.69 8.12 -21.89
C PHE A 13 2.41 6.96 -20.91
N ARG A 14 2.30 5.74 -21.41
CA ARG A 14 1.79 4.60 -20.62
C ARG A 14 2.64 4.14 -19.44
N ASN A 15 3.92 4.45 -19.35
CA ASN A 15 4.79 3.69 -18.43
C ASN A 15 5.60 4.46 -17.38
N ARG A 16 5.69 5.79 -17.43
CA ARG A 16 6.53 6.52 -16.46
C ARG A 16 5.91 7.75 -15.78
N GLU A 17 4.90 8.36 -16.36
CA GLU A 17 4.37 9.63 -15.84
C GLU A 17 3.05 9.50 -15.04
N LEU A 18 2.31 8.41 -15.18
CA LEU A 18 1.08 8.18 -14.39
C LEU A 18 1.36 8.04 -12.88
N VAL A 19 2.56 7.62 -12.52
CA VAL A 19 2.99 7.51 -11.11
C VAL A 19 3.31 8.89 -10.50
N ARG A 20 3.54 9.92 -11.32
CA ARG A 20 3.99 11.25 -10.86
C ARG A 20 2.94 12.36 -10.93
N ARG A 21 1.81 12.15 -11.60
CA ARG A 21 0.80 13.20 -11.73
C ARG A 21 -0.44 12.82 -10.91
N SER A 22 -0.75 13.65 -9.93
CA SER A 22 -2.08 13.70 -9.34
C SER A 22 -3.10 13.83 -10.48
N ALA A 23 -3.80 12.75 -10.78
CA ALA A 23 -4.88 12.79 -11.75
C ALA A 23 -6.03 13.60 -11.14
N LEU A 24 -6.31 14.76 -11.71
CA LEU A 24 -7.51 15.52 -11.38
C LEU A 24 -8.69 14.82 -12.06
N ILE A 25 -9.34 13.92 -11.35
CA ILE A 25 -10.50 13.18 -11.86
C ILE A 25 -11.75 13.97 -11.46
N ARG A 26 -12.47 14.49 -12.44
CA ARG A 26 -13.85 14.98 -12.22
C ARG A 26 -14.75 13.75 -12.04
N PRO A 27 -15.70 13.79 -11.08
CA PRO A 27 -16.50 12.62 -10.73
C PRO A 27 -17.58 12.35 -11.78
N VAL A 28 -17.23 11.62 -12.81
CA VAL A 28 -18.20 10.83 -13.57
C VAL A 28 -18.00 9.39 -13.09
N ASN A 29 -19.02 8.78 -12.54
CA ASN A 29 -18.93 7.50 -11.84
C ASN A 29 -18.24 6.40 -12.64
N ASP A 30 -18.55 6.30 -13.92
CA ASP A 30 -18.01 5.26 -14.80
C ASP A 30 -16.53 5.50 -15.16
N GLU A 31 -16.13 6.76 -15.29
CA GLU A 31 -14.73 7.14 -15.58
C GLU A 31 -13.81 6.87 -14.38
N LEU A 32 -14.31 7.03 -13.16
CA LEU A 32 -13.55 6.72 -11.96
C LEU A 32 -13.26 5.21 -11.85
N GLU A 33 -14.25 4.37 -12.12
CA GLU A 33 -14.07 2.92 -12.10
C GLU A 33 -13.10 2.45 -13.18
N LEU A 34 -13.23 3.00 -14.38
CA LEU A 34 -12.32 2.70 -15.48
C LEU A 34 -10.88 3.11 -15.15
N ALA A 35 -10.69 4.31 -14.60
CA ALA A 35 -9.38 4.80 -14.18
C ALA A 35 -8.81 3.96 -13.03
N GLY A 36 -9.63 3.60 -12.03
CA GLY A 36 -9.23 2.77 -10.91
C GLY A 36 -8.77 1.38 -11.34
N ARG A 37 -9.52 0.73 -12.24
CA ARG A 37 -9.14 -0.56 -12.83
C ARG A 37 -7.84 -0.46 -13.63
N ALA A 38 -7.70 0.56 -14.47
CA ALA A 38 -6.50 0.76 -15.27
C ALA A 38 -5.25 1.01 -14.41
N LEU A 39 -5.39 1.63 -13.23
CA LEU A 39 -4.31 1.78 -12.26
C LEU A 39 -3.98 0.45 -11.56
N ALA A 40 -5.00 -0.28 -11.14
CA ALA A 40 -4.84 -1.59 -10.50
C ALA A 40 -4.17 -2.62 -11.43
N GLU A 41 -4.52 -2.64 -12.71
CA GLU A 41 -3.94 -3.51 -13.72
C GLU A 41 -2.43 -3.31 -13.92
N LYS A 42 -1.88 -2.14 -13.55
CA LYS A 42 -0.42 -1.89 -13.59
C LYS A 42 0.34 -2.67 -12.52
N GLY A 43 -0.32 -3.13 -11.49
CA GLY A 43 0.28 -3.88 -10.40
C GLY A 43 1.17 -3.06 -9.46
N TYR A 44 1.33 -1.75 -9.68
CA TYR A 44 2.09 -0.85 -8.82
C TYR A 44 1.17 -0.04 -7.93
N GLY A 45 1.44 0.00 -6.62
CA GLY A 45 0.63 0.72 -5.66
C GLY A 45 1.48 1.36 -4.56
N LEU A 46 2.34 2.35 -4.88
CA LEU A 46 3.17 3.00 -3.87
C LEU A 46 2.42 4.12 -3.17
N THR A 47 2.07 5.17 -3.89
CA THR A 47 1.43 6.38 -3.35
C THR A 47 0.26 6.80 -4.22
N LEU A 48 -0.86 7.12 -3.57
CA LEU A 48 -2.06 7.68 -4.19
C LEU A 48 -2.39 9.03 -3.55
N GLY A 49 -2.50 10.08 -4.35
CA GLY A 49 -2.98 11.39 -3.93
C GLY A 49 -4.43 11.61 -4.37
N ILE A 50 -5.27 12.01 -3.44
CA ILE A 50 -6.68 12.34 -3.68
C ILE A 50 -6.92 13.78 -3.26
N HIS A 51 -7.42 14.61 -4.17
CA HIS A 51 -7.81 15.98 -3.87
C HIS A 51 -9.31 16.15 -4.09
N SER A 52 -10.07 16.18 -3.01
CA SER A 52 -11.53 16.34 -3.04
C SER A 52 -12.05 16.84 -1.70
N ARG A 53 -13.15 17.61 -1.74
CA ARG A 53 -13.93 17.98 -0.56
C ARG A 53 -15.10 17.03 -0.29
N LEU A 54 -15.30 16.03 -1.16
CA LEU A 54 -16.38 15.05 -1.02
C LEU A 54 -15.84 13.77 -0.39
N ASP A 55 -16.21 13.49 0.84
CA ASP A 55 -15.77 12.30 1.58
C ASP A 55 -16.21 11.00 0.90
N SER A 56 -17.40 10.98 0.31
CA SER A 56 -17.91 9.83 -0.44
C SER A 56 -17.02 9.50 -1.66
N PHE A 57 -16.53 10.52 -2.35
CA PHE A 57 -15.59 10.36 -3.45
C PHE A 57 -14.24 9.79 -2.96
N VAL A 58 -13.71 10.35 -1.87
CA VAL A 58 -12.47 9.87 -1.26
C VAL A 58 -12.59 8.40 -0.86
N ALA A 59 -13.69 8.04 -0.19
CA ALA A 59 -13.95 6.66 0.23
C ALA A 59 -14.01 5.70 -0.97
N ARG A 60 -14.68 6.11 -2.05
CA ARG A 60 -14.79 5.31 -3.26
C ARG A 60 -13.46 5.12 -3.98
N VAL A 61 -12.65 6.16 -4.12
CA VAL A 61 -11.30 6.08 -4.71
C VAL A 61 -10.41 5.13 -3.90
N ARG A 62 -10.45 5.24 -2.56
CA ARG A 62 -9.70 4.35 -1.65
C ARG A 62 -10.09 2.88 -1.80
N ALA A 63 -11.34 2.59 -2.09
CA ALA A 63 -11.81 1.23 -2.30
C ALA A 63 -11.42 0.66 -3.66
N LEU A 64 -11.23 1.50 -4.67
CA LEU A 64 -10.96 1.08 -6.05
C LEU A 64 -9.48 0.94 -6.37
N VAL A 65 -8.62 1.77 -5.76
CA VAL A 65 -7.20 1.84 -6.13
C VAL A 65 -6.34 1.29 -5.00
N PRO A 66 -5.71 0.13 -5.17
CA PRO A 66 -4.78 -0.41 -4.19
C PRO A 66 -3.51 0.46 -4.16
N ALA A 67 -3.22 1.02 -2.99
CA ALA A 67 -2.00 1.77 -2.77
C ALA A 67 -1.57 1.70 -1.31
N GLY A 68 -0.30 1.48 -1.08
CA GLY A 68 0.26 1.37 0.25
C GLY A 68 0.16 2.67 1.06
N ASN A 69 0.28 3.82 0.42
CA ASN A 69 0.15 5.12 1.06
C ASN A 69 -0.86 5.98 0.33
N ILE A 70 -1.90 6.42 1.02
CA ILE A 70 -2.97 7.26 0.47
C ILE A 70 -2.96 8.60 1.20
N TYR A 71 -2.83 9.68 0.42
CA TYR A 71 -2.79 11.03 0.92
C TYR A 71 -4.00 11.82 0.41
N VAL A 72 -4.77 12.39 1.32
CA VAL A 72 -5.96 13.16 1.00
C VAL A 72 -5.70 14.63 1.26
N ASN A 73 -5.94 15.47 0.26
CA ASN A 73 -5.80 16.93 0.30
C ASN A 73 -4.42 17.42 0.77
N ARG A 74 -3.37 16.66 0.48
CA ARG A 74 -1.98 17.00 0.79
C ARG A 74 -1.03 16.53 -0.31
N SER A 75 0.22 16.98 -0.26
CA SER A 75 1.29 16.50 -1.15
C SER A 75 1.53 15.00 -0.96
N ILE A 76 1.76 14.30 -2.07
CA ILE A 76 2.16 12.88 -2.11
C ILE A 76 3.66 12.68 -1.88
N ILE A 77 4.42 13.78 -1.75
CA ILE A 77 5.86 13.77 -1.53
C ILE A 77 6.14 13.95 -0.05
N GLY A 78 7.14 13.25 0.47
CA GLY A 78 7.64 13.47 1.82
C GLY A 78 6.87 12.69 2.89
N ALA A 79 6.96 11.37 2.85
CA ALA A 79 6.61 10.54 4.01
C ALA A 79 7.57 10.83 5.17
N VAL A 80 7.02 11.04 6.37
CA VAL A 80 7.80 11.27 7.58
C VAL A 80 7.99 9.97 8.33
N VAL A 81 9.24 9.57 8.54
CA VAL A 81 9.59 8.34 9.27
C VAL A 81 8.99 8.36 10.68
N GLY A 82 8.38 7.25 11.10
CA GLY A 82 7.73 7.13 12.40
C GLY A 82 6.32 7.72 12.48
N VAL A 83 5.98 8.68 11.62
CA VAL A 83 4.65 9.29 11.56
C VAL A 83 3.83 8.70 10.41
N GLN A 84 4.49 8.44 9.29
CA GLN A 84 3.87 7.91 8.09
C GLN A 84 4.69 6.71 7.59
N PRO A 85 4.44 5.52 8.12
CA PRO A 85 5.10 4.31 7.65
C PRO A 85 4.93 4.16 6.14
N PHE A 86 6.03 3.88 5.44
CA PHE A 86 6.09 3.97 3.99
C PHE A 86 6.42 2.62 3.34
N SER A 87 5.52 2.12 2.55
CA SER A 87 5.71 0.99 1.62
C SER A 87 4.51 0.91 0.67
N GLY A 88 4.69 0.27 -0.47
CA GLY A 88 3.65 0.06 -1.45
C GLY A 88 2.92 -1.27 -1.31
N GLU A 89 2.00 -1.49 -2.26
CA GLU A 89 1.33 -2.75 -2.50
C GLU A 89 1.70 -3.31 -3.88
N GLY A 90 1.43 -4.58 -4.12
CA GLY A 90 1.76 -5.25 -5.37
C GLY A 90 3.25 -5.18 -5.69
N LEU A 91 3.58 -4.81 -6.92
CA LEU A 91 4.97 -4.66 -7.39
C LEU A 91 5.75 -3.54 -6.68
N SER A 92 5.07 -2.65 -5.98
CA SER A 92 5.69 -1.63 -5.12
C SER A 92 5.80 -2.09 -3.67
N GLY A 93 5.31 -3.28 -3.33
CA GLY A 93 5.33 -3.84 -1.99
C GLY A 93 6.68 -4.46 -1.66
N THR A 94 7.20 -4.12 -0.49
CA THR A 94 8.48 -4.67 0.01
C THR A 94 8.33 -5.41 1.34
N GLY A 95 7.10 -5.63 1.79
CA GLY A 95 6.76 -6.22 3.08
C GLY A 95 6.30 -5.15 4.08
N PRO A 96 6.57 -5.31 5.38
CA PRO A 96 6.15 -4.35 6.39
C PRO A 96 6.66 -2.95 6.08
N LYS A 97 5.81 -1.95 6.36
CA LYS A 97 6.13 -0.56 6.05
C LYS A 97 7.35 -0.07 6.82
N ALA A 98 8.29 0.54 6.13
CA ALA A 98 9.46 1.17 6.74
C ALA A 98 9.04 2.26 7.73
N GLY A 99 9.62 2.28 8.92
CA GLY A 99 9.24 3.16 10.02
C GLY A 99 7.91 2.83 10.70
N GLY A 100 7.29 1.70 10.35
CA GLY A 100 6.07 1.20 11.00
C GLY A 100 6.36 0.22 12.14
N PRO A 101 5.34 -0.10 12.95
CA PRO A 101 5.51 -0.97 14.13
C PRO A 101 5.96 -2.39 13.78
N HIS A 102 5.67 -2.85 12.58
CA HIS A 102 6.02 -4.20 12.11
C HIS A 102 7.34 -4.26 11.33
N ALA A 103 8.04 -3.14 11.16
CA ALA A 103 9.26 -3.07 10.37
C ALA A 103 10.37 -3.97 10.93
N LEU A 104 10.54 -4.02 12.25
CA LEU A 104 11.57 -4.80 12.93
C LEU A 104 11.39 -6.31 12.74
N GLY A 105 10.15 -6.79 12.69
CA GLY A 105 9.85 -8.21 12.46
C GLY A 105 10.41 -8.76 11.15
N ARG A 106 10.66 -7.89 10.16
CA ARG A 106 11.27 -8.28 8.89
C ARG A 106 12.74 -8.71 9.04
N TYR A 107 13.42 -8.20 10.05
CA TYR A 107 14.83 -8.48 10.32
C TYR A 107 15.05 -9.58 11.37
N ALA A 108 13.95 -10.15 11.87
CA ALA A 108 13.96 -11.21 12.84
C ALA A 108 13.57 -12.55 12.20
N VAL A 109 14.21 -13.60 12.64
CA VAL A 109 13.86 -14.99 12.29
C VAL A 109 13.42 -15.69 13.55
N GLU A 110 12.20 -16.22 13.55
CA GLU A 110 11.70 -17.03 14.64
C GLU A 110 12.46 -18.36 14.70
N ARG A 111 12.89 -18.72 15.91
CA ARG A 111 13.54 -20.01 16.17
C ARG A 111 12.91 -20.63 17.41
N ALA A 112 12.30 -21.79 17.23
CA ALA A 112 11.86 -22.63 18.33
C ALA A 112 12.98 -23.60 18.76
N VAL A 113 13.26 -23.63 20.07
CA VAL A 113 14.22 -24.57 20.66
C VAL A 113 13.50 -25.36 21.73
N SER A 114 13.45 -26.67 21.56
CA SER A 114 12.91 -27.59 22.57
C SER A 114 14.05 -28.45 23.11
N VAL A 115 14.17 -28.49 24.43
CA VAL A 115 15.20 -29.31 25.09
C VAL A 115 14.51 -30.33 25.96
N ASN A 116 14.79 -31.63 25.73
CA ASN A 116 14.37 -32.68 26.62
C ASN A 116 15.30 -32.72 27.83
N ILE A 117 14.83 -32.16 28.93
CA ILE A 117 15.61 -32.09 30.19
C ILE A 117 15.79 -33.44 30.85
N ALA A 118 14.84 -34.38 30.68
CA ALA A 118 15.00 -35.75 31.21
C ALA A 118 16.18 -36.49 30.56
N ALA A 119 16.43 -36.24 29.28
CA ALA A 119 17.61 -36.81 28.59
C ALA A 119 18.95 -36.27 29.07
N ARG A 120 18.94 -35.13 29.79
CA ARG A 120 20.12 -34.51 30.43
C ARG A 120 20.26 -34.86 31.92
N GLY A 121 19.44 -35.78 32.44
CA GLY A 121 19.40 -36.12 33.87
C GLY A 121 18.66 -35.11 34.74
N GLY A 122 17.84 -34.25 34.16
CA GLY A 122 16.97 -33.38 34.91
C GLY A 122 15.82 -34.17 35.55
N ASP A 123 15.43 -33.81 36.78
CA ASP A 123 14.28 -34.40 37.45
C ASP A 123 12.95 -33.88 36.90
N PRO A 124 12.11 -34.72 36.23
CA PRO A 124 10.83 -34.32 35.72
C PRO A 124 9.86 -33.80 36.80
N ALA A 125 10.05 -34.17 38.07
CA ALA A 125 9.21 -33.73 39.16
C ALA A 125 9.34 -32.22 39.45
N LEU A 126 10.46 -31.60 39.07
CA LEU A 126 10.66 -30.16 39.20
C LEU A 126 9.88 -29.29 38.19
N LEU A 127 9.24 -29.93 37.20
CA LEU A 127 8.43 -29.26 36.18
C LEU A 127 6.98 -29.01 36.60
N ASN A 128 6.54 -29.59 37.71
CA ASN A 128 5.19 -29.50 38.24
C ASN A 128 5.04 -28.52 39.42
N LEU A 129 5.96 -27.55 39.53
CA LEU A 129 5.90 -26.48 40.51
C LEU A 129 5.17 -25.25 39.96
#